data_d83b41af1dc8704acbdda683745d85e3
#
_entry.id   d83b41af1dc8704acbdda683745d85e3
#
_cell.length_a   1.000
_cell.length_b   1.000
_cell.length_c   1.000
_cell.angle_alpha   90.00
_cell.angle_beta   90.00
_cell.angle_gamma   90.00
#
_symmetry.space_group_name_H-M   'P 1'
#
loop_
_entity.id
_entity.type
_entity.pdbx_description
1 polymer ?
#
loop_
_entity_poly.entity_id
_entity_poly.type
_entity_poly.pdbx_seq_one_letter_code
_entity_poly.pdbx_strand_id
1 'polypeptide(L)'
;DATIRILRRMGCEVVIVKGQGCCGALTHHMGDTDKALQLARANIEAWNNEIEFNGLDAIIINTSGCGTTVKDYGHMFEDTDLAATALKVSALAKDISEFLVEFDLTPILSSNNLNVVYHSACSLQHGQQIKQSPIKLLERAGFKVSQPSDAHICCGSAGTYNLLQPDISNTLKTVSYTHLTLPTKCG
;
A
#
# COMPACT_ATOMS: atom_id res chain seq x y z
N ASP A 1 0.13 -16.21 5.45
CA ASP A 1 0.05 -14.76 5.42
C ASP A 1 -1.40 -14.31 5.65
N ALA A 2 -1.60 -13.20 6.41
CA ALA A 2 -2.93 -12.72 6.80
C ALA A 2 -3.74 -12.22 5.58
N THR A 3 -3.08 -11.54 4.65
CA THR A 3 -3.70 -11.03 3.42
C THR A 3 -4.30 -12.17 2.59
N ILE A 4 -3.55 -13.23 2.37
CA ILE A 4 -4.03 -14.41 1.62
C ILE A 4 -5.23 -15.06 2.34
N ARG A 5 -5.14 -15.19 3.68
CA ARG A 5 -6.24 -15.79 4.44
C ARG A 5 -7.54 -15.00 4.37
N ILE A 6 -7.45 -13.66 4.45
CA ILE A 6 -8.66 -12.83 4.37
C ILE A 6 -9.27 -12.88 2.97
N LEU A 7 -8.47 -12.74 1.91
CA LEU A 7 -8.94 -12.81 0.53
C LEU A 7 -9.63 -14.13 0.22
N ARG A 8 -9.03 -15.25 0.63
CA ARG A 8 -9.63 -16.59 0.47
C ARG A 8 -10.95 -16.74 1.23
N ARG A 9 -11.06 -16.18 2.43
CA ARG A 9 -12.33 -16.17 3.19
C ARG A 9 -13.41 -15.34 2.50
N MET A 10 -13.01 -14.33 1.71
CA MET A 10 -13.91 -13.54 0.89
C MET A 10 -14.27 -14.19 -0.45
N GLY A 11 -13.84 -15.44 -0.66
CA GLY A 11 -14.12 -16.19 -1.89
C GLY A 11 -13.19 -15.87 -3.05
N CYS A 12 -12.11 -15.11 -2.83
CA CYS A 12 -11.13 -14.82 -3.88
C CYS A 12 -10.20 -16.02 -4.10
N GLU A 13 -9.95 -16.36 -5.34
CA GLU A 13 -8.80 -17.16 -5.72
C GLU A 13 -7.54 -16.28 -5.63
N VAL A 14 -6.50 -16.75 -4.94
CA VAL A 14 -5.28 -15.97 -4.73
C VAL A 14 -4.10 -16.70 -5.38
N VAL A 15 -3.52 -16.06 -6.38
CA VAL A 15 -2.36 -16.55 -7.12
C VAL A 15 -1.11 -15.78 -6.71
N ILE A 16 0.00 -16.47 -6.54
CA ILE A 16 1.34 -15.88 -6.41
C ILE A 16 2.04 -16.10 -7.73
N VAL A 17 2.17 -15.03 -8.50
CA VAL A 17 2.65 -15.11 -9.89
C VAL A 17 4.15 -15.40 -9.90
N LYS A 18 4.54 -16.44 -10.65
CA LYS A 18 5.94 -16.77 -10.82
C LYS A 18 6.66 -15.68 -11.62
N GLY A 19 7.79 -15.22 -11.10
CA GLY A 19 8.58 -14.16 -11.72
C GLY A 19 8.33 -12.78 -11.16
N GLN A 20 7.26 -12.58 -10.37
CA GLN A 20 7.09 -11.32 -9.63
C GLN A 20 8.21 -11.12 -8.59
N GLY A 21 8.57 -9.87 -8.34
CA GLY A 21 9.64 -9.52 -7.42
C GLY A 21 9.52 -8.13 -6.82
N CYS A 22 10.65 -7.48 -6.58
CA CYS A 22 10.66 -6.11 -6.06
C CYS A 22 10.00 -5.14 -7.04
N CYS A 23 9.17 -4.22 -6.50
CA CYS A 23 8.49 -3.20 -7.30
C CYS A 23 9.41 -2.10 -7.87
N GLY A 24 10.67 -2.02 -7.41
CA GLY A 24 11.62 -0.99 -7.85
C GLY A 24 11.50 0.35 -7.10
N ALA A 25 10.58 0.50 -6.15
CA ALA A 25 10.34 1.78 -5.47
C ALA A 25 11.61 2.39 -4.84
N LEU A 26 12.39 1.60 -4.12
CA LEU A 26 13.59 2.12 -3.43
C LEU A 26 14.66 2.57 -4.42
N THR A 27 14.93 1.80 -5.47
CA THR A 27 15.88 2.17 -6.52
C THR A 27 15.42 3.40 -7.28
N HIS A 28 14.12 3.51 -7.57
CA HIS A 28 13.52 4.69 -8.18
C HIS A 28 13.73 5.95 -7.32
N HIS A 29 13.43 5.87 -6.02
CA HIS A 29 13.62 6.98 -5.09
C HIS A 29 15.09 7.38 -4.87
N MET A 30 16.02 6.48 -5.12
CA MET A 30 17.46 6.76 -5.07
C MET A 30 18.02 7.31 -6.39
N GLY A 31 17.21 7.43 -7.44
CA GLY A 31 17.63 7.90 -8.76
C GLY A 31 18.29 6.84 -9.64
N ASP A 32 18.29 5.56 -9.22
CA ASP A 32 18.73 4.44 -10.07
C ASP A 32 17.59 3.99 -10.98
N THR A 33 17.33 4.83 -12.00
CA THR A 33 16.20 4.66 -12.91
C THR A 33 16.30 3.36 -13.70
N ASP A 34 17.48 3.02 -14.21
CA ASP A 34 17.67 1.81 -15.01
C ASP A 34 17.33 0.55 -14.22
N LYS A 35 17.79 0.47 -12.98
CA LYS A 35 17.49 -0.64 -12.10
C LYS A 35 16.01 -0.68 -11.71
N ALA A 36 15.41 0.47 -11.47
CA ALA A 36 13.98 0.57 -11.17
C ALA A 36 13.14 0.06 -12.34
N LEU A 37 13.42 0.50 -13.56
CA LEU A 37 12.73 0.05 -14.78
C LEU A 37 12.94 -1.44 -15.03
N GLN A 38 14.14 -1.97 -14.80
CA GLN A 38 14.40 -3.41 -14.93
C GLN A 38 13.51 -4.25 -13.99
N LEU A 39 13.40 -3.83 -12.73
CA LEU A 39 12.57 -4.52 -11.72
C LEU A 39 11.08 -4.41 -12.06
N ALA A 40 10.64 -3.22 -12.46
CA ALA A 40 9.26 -2.98 -12.86
C ALA A 40 8.87 -3.78 -14.12
N ARG A 41 9.74 -3.83 -15.14
CA ARG A 41 9.56 -4.63 -16.37
C ARG A 41 9.31 -6.10 -16.04
N ALA A 42 10.13 -6.68 -15.17
CA ALA A 42 9.97 -8.09 -14.78
C ALA A 42 8.59 -8.36 -14.13
N ASN A 43 8.09 -7.44 -13.30
CA ASN A 43 6.76 -7.55 -12.72
C ASN A 43 5.65 -7.38 -13.78
N ILE A 44 5.77 -6.38 -14.67
CA ILE A 44 4.81 -6.13 -15.74
C ILE A 44 4.67 -7.37 -16.61
N GLU A 45 5.77 -7.95 -17.04
CA GLU A 45 5.79 -9.15 -17.90
C GLU A 45 5.18 -10.37 -17.17
N ALA A 46 5.56 -10.59 -15.89
CA ALA A 46 5.02 -11.69 -15.11
C ALA A 46 3.51 -11.58 -14.92
N TRP A 47 3.01 -10.41 -14.50
CA TRP A 47 1.58 -10.18 -14.29
C TRP A 47 0.79 -10.15 -15.59
N ASN A 48 1.35 -9.61 -16.68
CA ASN A 48 0.68 -9.65 -17.97
C ASN A 48 0.51 -11.09 -18.48
N ASN A 49 1.49 -11.95 -18.30
CA ASN A 49 1.34 -13.36 -18.64
C ASN A 49 0.18 -14.00 -17.86
N GLU A 50 0.07 -13.73 -16.55
CA GLU A 50 -1.05 -14.24 -15.75
C GLU A 50 -2.40 -13.69 -16.23
N ILE A 51 -2.45 -12.39 -16.55
CA ILE A 51 -3.66 -11.72 -17.08
C ILE A 51 -4.11 -12.37 -18.41
N GLU A 52 -3.18 -12.66 -19.32
CA GLU A 52 -3.51 -13.21 -20.65
C GLU A 52 -3.91 -14.69 -20.59
N PHE A 53 -3.30 -15.49 -19.70
CA PHE A 53 -3.56 -16.94 -19.66
C PHE A 53 -4.71 -17.32 -18.73
N ASN A 54 -4.85 -16.66 -17.58
CA ASN A 54 -5.80 -17.05 -16.53
C ASN A 54 -6.81 -15.95 -16.19
N GLY A 55 -6.50 -14.70 -16.55
CA GLY A 55 -7.24 -13.53 -16.11
C GLY A 55 -6.86 -13.12 -14.68
N LEU A 56 -6.90 -11.82 -14.40
CA LEU A 56 -6.77 -11.25 -13.06
C LEU A 56 -7.79 -10.11 -12.90
N ASP A 57 -8.52 -10.13 -11.80
CA ASP A 57 -9.43 -9.04 -11.45
C ASP A 57 -8.70 -7.90 -10.72
N ALA A 58 -7.63 -8.21 -9.99
CA ALA A 58 -6.82 -7.24 -9.28
C ALA A 58 -5.41 -7.77 -8.95
N ILE A 59 -4.46 -6.84 -8.84
CA ILE A 59 -3.10 -7.07 -8.32
C ILE A 59 -3.05 -6.43 -6.92
N ILE A 60 -3.10 -7.27 -5.88
CA ILE A 60 -3.22 -6.81 -4.50
C ILE A 60 -1.86 -6.51 -3.88
N ILE A 61 -1.72 -5.30 -3.37
CA ILE A 61 -0.49 -4.82 -2.75
C ILE A 61 -0.80 -4.37 -1.32
N ASN A 62 -0.07 -4.92 -0.34
CA ASN A 62 -0.26 -4.64 1.08
C ASN A 62 0.83 -3.73 1.68
N THR A 63 1.62 -3.10 0.83
CA THR A 63 2.67 -2.15 1.21
C THR A 63 2.49 -0.87 0.41
N SER A 64 2.13 0.20 1.08
CA SER A 64 1.72 1.47 0.44
C SER A 64 2.76 2.06 -0.51
N GLY A 65 4.05 2.00 -0.18
CA GLY A 65 5.13 2.47 -1.06
C GLY A 65 5.22 1.67 -2.36
N CYS A 66 5.16 0.34 -2.27
CA CYS A 66 5.10 -0.51 -3.46
C CYS A 66 3.83 -0.25 -4.27
N GLY A 67 2.68 -0.08 -3.60
CA GLY A 67 1.41 0.20 -4.26
C GLY A 67 1.45 1.50 -5.07
N THR A 68 2.03 2.55 -4.52
CA THR A 68 2.21 3.81 -5.25
C THR A 68 3.04 3.60 -6.51
N THR A 69 4.18 2.91 -6.42
CA THR A 69 5.06 2.67 -7.57
C THR A 69 4.43 1.79 -8.62
N VAL A 70 3.72 0.72 -8.24
CA VAL A 70 3.07 -0.17 -9.22
C VAL A 70 1.92 0.54 -9.94
N LYS A 71 1.17 1.39 -9.25
CA LYS A 71 0.14 2.25 -9.87
C LYS A 71 0.74 3.27 -10.85
N ASP A 72 2.01 3.61 -10.68
CA ASP A 72 2.75 4.55 -11.53
C ASP A 72 3.48 3.89 -12.72
N TYR A 73 3.49 2.56 -12.81
CA TYR A 73 4.15 1.85 -13.92
C TYR A 73 3.66 2.32 -15.29
N GLY A 74 2.37 2.64 -15.44
CA GLY A 74 1.83 3.17 -16.68
C GLY A 74 2.54 4.45 -17.15
N HIS A 75 2.84 5.36 -16.22
CA HIS A 75 3.61 6.57 -16.51
C HIS A 75 5.11 6.27 -16.70
N MET A 76 5.70 5.43 -15.85
CA MET A 76 7.12 5.06 -15.95
C MET A 76 7.49 4.43 -17.29
N PHE A 77 6.54 3.83 -17.98
CA PHE A 77 6.73 3.11 -19.26
C PHE A 77 6.02 3.74 -20.45
N GLU A 78 5.51 5.00 -20.34
CA GLU A 78 4.68 5.64 -21.37
C GLU A 78 5.36 5.76 -22.73
N ASP A 79 6.69 5.91 -22.77
CA ASP A 79 7.48 6.07 -24.00
C ASP A 79 8.19 4.76 -24.39
N THR A 80 7.71 3.60 -23.96
CA THR A 80 8.33 2.31 -24.22
C THR A 80 7.41 1.35 -24.97
N ASP A 81 7.99 0.23 -25.41
CA ASP A 81 7.28 -0.92 -26.00
C ASP A 81 6.25 -1.56 -25.04
N LEU A 82 6.37 -1.33 -23.75
CA LEU A 82 5.48 -1.85 -22.71
C LEU A 82 4.38 -0.87 -22.27
N ALA A 83 4.25 0.31 -22.87
CA ALA A 83 3.32 1.34 -22.43
C ALA A 83 1.89 0.82 -22.17
N ALA A 84 1.31 0.14 -23.15
CA ALA A 84 -0.05 -0.41 -23.04
C ALA A 84 -0.17 -1.49 -21.96
N THR A 85 0.84 -2.36 -21.84
CA THR A 85 0.89 -3.44 -20.85
C THR A 85 1.07 -2.88 -19.44
N ALA A 86 1.96 -1.91 -19.27
CA ALA A 86 2.18 -1.23 -18.00
C ALA A 86 0.93 -0.50 -17.50
N LEU A 87 0.23 0.18 -18.40
CA LEU A 87 -1.04 0.84 -18.09
C LEU A 87 -2.11 -0.17 -17.63
N LYS A 88 -2.21 -1.33 -18.31
CA LYS A 88 -3.12 -2.41 -17.91
C LYS A 88 -2.81 -2.95 -16.51
N VAL A 89 -1.53 -3.20 -16.21
CA VAL A 89 -1.05 -3.65 -14.90
C VAL A 89 -1.33 -2.61 -13.82
N SER A 90 -1.03 -1.33 -14.07
CA SER A 90 -1.29 -0.23 -13.14
C SER A 90 -2.77 -0.08 -12.81
N ALA A 91 -3.65 -0.25 -13.79
CA ALA A 91 -5.09 -0.16 -13.61
C ALA A 91 -5.65 -1.29 -12.70
N LEU A 92 -5.02 -2.46 -12.70
CA LEU A 92 -5.40 -3.59 -11.84
C LEU A 92 -4.77 -3.51 -10.43
N ALA A 93 -3.77 -2.64 -10.22
CA ALA A 93 -3.09 -2.51 -8.94
C ALA A 93 -4.00 -1.87 -7.89
N LYS A 94 -4.21 -2.56 -6.78
CA LYS A 94 -5.03 -2.09 -5.65
C LYS A 94 -4.32 -2.29 -4.33
N ASP A 95 -4.41 -1.29 -3.45
CA ASP A 95 -4.10 -1.49 -2.04
C ASP A 95 -5.09 -2.47 -1.43
N ILE A 96 -4.64 -3.31 -0.51
CA ILE A 96 -5.52 -4.30 0.16
C ILE A 96 -6.74 -3.65 0.81
N SER A 97 -6.60 -2.45 1.37
CA SER A 97 -7.71 -1.74 2.00
C SER A 97 -8.69 -1.18 0.98
N GLU A 98 -8.21 -0.72 -0.18
CA GLU A 98 -9.01 -0.27 -1.30
C GLU A 98 -9.86 -1.41 -1.87
N PHE A 99 -9.27 -2.59 -1.98
CA PHE A 99 -9.95 -3.78 -2.47
C PHE A 99 -10.98 -4.32 -1.47
N LEU A 100 -10.59 -4.50 -0.21
CA LEU A 100 -11.46 -5.11 0.80
C LEU A 100 -12.67 -4.25 1.18
N VAL A 101 -12.60 -2.94 1.05
CA VAL A 101 -13.72 -2.06 1.42
C VAL A 101 -14.97 -2.30 0.57
N GLU A 102 -14.80 -2.85 -0.63
CA GLU A 102 -15.88 -3.20 -1.58
C GLU A 102 -16.63 -4.47 -1.20
N PHE A 103 -16.10 -5.28 -0.28
CA PHE A 103 -16.71 -6.55 0.13
C PHE A 103 -17.53 -6.40 1.40
N ASP A 104 -18.55 -7.27 1.55
CA ASP A 104 -19.20 -7.49 2.83
C ASP A 104 -18.32 -8.38 3.71
N LEU A 105 -17.72 -7.78 4.74
CA LEU A 105 -16.83 -8.47 5.67
C LEU A 105 -17.55 -9.09 6.87
N THR A 106 -18.85 -8.91 6.99
CA THR A 106 -19.67 -9.39 8.13
C THR A 106 -19.41 -10.85 8.49
N PRO A 107 -19.26 -11.78 7.53
CA PRO A 107 -19.03 -13.18 7.84
C PRO A 107 -17.71 -13.51 8.54
N ILE A 108 -16.74 -12.60 8.52
CA ILE A 108 -15.38 -12.83 9.03
C ILE A 108 -14.99 -11.93 10.19
N LEU A 109 -15.85 -10.98 10.55
CA LEU A 109 -15.58 -10.02 11.62
C LEU A 109 -16.00 -10.60 12.98
N SER A 110 -15.14 -10.37 13.98
CA SER A 110 -15.49 -10.53 15.40
C SER A 110 -15.63 -9.14 16.01
N SER A 111 -16.62 -8.95 16.90
CA SER A 111 -16.81 -7.69 17.61
C SER A 111 -15.59 -7.39 18.48
N ASN A 112 -14.93 -6.26 18.22
CA ASN A 112 -13.73 -5.85 18.92
C ASN A 112 -13.91 -4.41 19.39
N ASN A 113 -14.17 -4.20 20.66
CA ASN A 113 -14.42 -2.85 21.24
C ASN A 113 -13.15 -2.09 21.62
N LEU A 114 -12.02 -2.39 20.99
CA LEU A 114 -10.76 -1.71 21.28
C LEU A 114 -10.72 -0.32 20.68
N ASN A 115 -10.16 0.63 21.41
CA ASN A 115 -9.81 1.93 20.89
C ASN A 115 -8.47 1.82 20.15
N VAL A 116 -8.42 2.30 18.93
CA VAL A 116 -7.22 2.31 18.11
C VAL A 116 -6.96 3.69 17.54
N VAL A 117 -5.70 4.06 17.43
CA VAL A 117 -5.27 5.26 16.70
C VAL A 117 -4.69 4.82 15.37
N TYR A 118 -5.26 5.32 14.28
CA TYR A 118 -4.80 5.04 12.93
C TYR A 118 -4.03 6.23 12.37
N HIS A 119 -2.77 6.02 12.01
CA HIS A 119 -1.94 6.98 11.30
C HIS A 119 -1.63 6.45 9.90
N SER A 120 -2.15 7.14 8.88
CA SER A 120 -1.99 6.71 7.49
C SER A 120 -0.56 6.94 6.99
N ALA A 121 -0.03 5.98 6.23
CA ALA A 121 1.24 6.18 5.54
C ALA A 121 1.12 7.29 4.48
N CYS A 122 2.16 8.13 4.34
CA CYS A 122 2.18 9.23 3.36
C CYS A 122 1.95 8.73 1.93
N SER A 123 2.58 7.62 1.55
CA SER A 123 2.39 7.00 0.24
C SER A 123 0.95 6.53 0.01
N LEU A 124 0.22 6.13 1.05
CA LEU A 124 -1.18 5.74 0.93
C LEU A 124 -2.09 6.97 0.80
N GLN A 125 -1.98 7.93 1.74
CA GLN A 125 -2.89 9.07 1.79
C GLN A 125 -2.61 10.14 0.72
N HIS A 126 -1.35 10.35 0.35
CA HIS A 126 -0.94 11.37 -0.64
C HIS A 126 -0.64 10.77 -2.00
N GLY A 127 0.12 9.68 -2.07
CA GLY A 127 0.47 9.02 -3.32
C GLY A 127 -0.71 8.31 -3.97
N GLN A 128 -1.39 7.43 -3.24
CA GLN A 128 -2.52 6.67 -3.77
C GLN A 128 -3.89 7.34 -3.52
N GLN A 129 -3.97 8.43 -2.75
CA GLN A 129 -5.21 9.12 -2.35
C GLN A 129 -6.21 8.24 -1.58
N ILE A 130 -5.74 7.16 -0.96
CA ILE A 130 -6.55 6.26 -0.16
C ILE A 130 -6.54 6.75 1.30
N LYS A 131 -7.60 7.43 1.71
CA LYS A 131 -7.71 8.08 3.02
C LYS A 131 -8.69 7.38 3.96
N GLN A 132 -9.81 6.90 3.43
CA GLN A 132 -10.93 6.41 4.23
C GLN A 132 -11.05 4.88 4.30
N SER A 133 -10.58 4.16 3.28
CA SER A 133 -10.75 2.71 3.22
C SER A 133 -10.20 1.95 4.44
N PRO A 134 -8.97 2.23 4.94
CA PRO A 134 -8.47 1.56 6.14
C PRO A 134 -9.31 1.85 7.39
N ILE A 135 -9.77 3.11 7.55
CA ILE A 135 -10.59 3.52 8.70
C ILE A 135 -11.93 2.78 8.68
N LYS A 136 -12.62 2.79 7.54
CA LYS A 136 -13.89 2.08 7.36
C LYS A 136 -13.76 0.58 7.66
N LEU A 137 -12.66 -0.05 7.23
CA LEU A 137 -12.41 -1.46 7.51
C LEU A 137 -12.23 -1.74 9.01
N LEU A 138 -11.47 -0.89 9.71
CA LEU A 138 -11.29 -0.99 11.15
C LEU A 138 -12.61 -0.77 11.91
N GLU A 139 -13.39 0.24 11.53
CA GLU A 139 -14.70 0.51 12.11
C GLU A 139 -15.68 -0.66 11.89
N ARG A 140 -15.73 -1.21 10.66
CA ARG A 140 -16.51 -2.42 10.37
C ARG A 140 -16.05 -3.62 11.21
N ALA A 141 -14.76 -3.70 11.53
CA ALA A 141 -14.22 -4.74 12.43
C ALA A 141 -14.53 -4.48 13.92
N GLY A 142 -15.29 -3.42 14.24
CA GLY A 142 -15.75 -3.09 15.59
C GLY A 142 -14.74 -2.30 16.42
N PHE A 143 -13.65 -1.78 15.81
CA PHE A 143 -12.73 -0.89 16.49
C PHE A 143 -13.30 0.54 16.59
N LYS A 144 -13.01 1.20 17.69
CA LYS A 144 -13.22 2.66 17.81
C LYS A 144 -11.99 3.38 17.30
N VAL A 145 -12.06 3.92 16.09
CA VAL A 145 -10.91 4.50 15.39
C VAL A 145 -10.82 5.99 15.65
N SER A 146 -9.64 6.45 16.03
CA SER A 146 -9.28 7.86 16.08
C SER A 146 -8.07 8.12 15.20
N GLN A 147 -7.86 9.37 14.80
CA GLN A 147 -6.69 9.81 14.06
C GLN A 147 -5.95 10.88 14.85
N PRO A 148 -4.61 11.00 14.75
CA PRO A 148 -3.88 12.12 15.27
C PRO A 148 -4.39 13.44 14.67
N SER A 149 -4.36 14.53 15.42
CA SER A 149 -4.74 15.86 14.91
C SER A 149 -3.93 16.28 13.68
N ASP A 150 -2.66 15.87 13.63
CA ASP A 150 -1.73 16.18 12.55
C ASP A 150 -1.35 14.95 11.72
N ALA A 151 -2.33 14.09 11.43
CA ALA A 151 -2.15 12.85 10.68
C ALA A 151 -1.54 13.02 9.26
N HIS A 152 -1.51 14.25 8.75
CA HIS A 152 -0.91 14.60 7.46
C HIS A 152 0.59 14.89 7.52
N ILE A 153 1.17 15.05 8.72
CA ILE A 153 2.60 15.35 8.91
C ILE A 153 3.44 14.10 8.65
N CYS A 154 4.61 14.32 8.05
CA CYS A 154 5.57 13.27 7.75
C CYS A 154 6.09 12.60 9.05
N CYS A 155 6.08 11.27 9.08
CA CYS A 155 6.63 10.48 10.19
C CYS A 155 8.16 10.29 10.13
N GLY A 156 8.85 10.90 9.16
CA GLY A 156 10.28 10.79 8.96
C GLY A 156 10.73 9.54 8.17
N SER A 157 9.85 8.60 7.86
CA SER A 157 10.24 7.36 7.17
C SER A 157 10.71 7.58 5.72
N ALA A 158 9.87 8.20 4.88
CA ALA A 158 10.14 8.65 3.50
C ALA A 158 11.10 7.75 2.69
N GLY A 159 10.77 6.49 2.54
CA GLY A 159 11.57 5.53 1.77
C GLY A 159 12.97 5.33 2.35
N THR A 160 14.01 5.73 1.61
CA THR A 160 15.41 5.64 2.04
C THR A 160 15.90 6.85 2.85
N TYR A 161 15.08 7.90 2.97
CA TYR A 161 15.47 9.14 3.65
C TYR A 161 15.90 8.95 5.10
N ASN A 162 15.20 8.07 5.83
CA ASN A 162 15.53 7.73 7.21
C ASN A 162 16.90 7.06 7.39
N LEU A 163 17.44 6.45 6.34
CA LEU A 163 18.78 5.85 6.34
C LEU A 163 19.84 6.89 5.94
N LEU A 164 19.51 7.79 5.02
CA LEU A 164 20.45 8.77 4.47
C LEU A 164 20.53 10.05 5.31
N GLN A 165 19.44 10.40 6.01
CA GLN A 165 19.32 11.61 6.83
C GLN A 165 18.72 11.29 8.22
N PRO A 166 19.42 10.46 9.03
CA PRO A 166 18.87 9.92 10.27
C PRO A 166 18.50 10.99 11.30
N ASP A 167 19.27 12.06 11.41
CA ASP A 167 19.04 13.11 12.41
C ASP A 167 17.72 13.85 12.16
N ILE A 168 17.49 14.27 10.91
CA ILE A 168 16.25 14.95 10.51
C ILE A 168 15.07 13.98 10.61
N SER A 169 15.25 12.75 10.14
CA SER A 169 14.23 11.70 10.20
C SER A 169 13.80 11.41 11.64
N ASN A 170 14.75 11.31 12.59
CA ASN A 170 14.44 11.09 14.00
C ASN A 170 13.70 12.28 14.62
N THR A 171 14.02 13.51 14.22
CA THR A 171 13.29 14.71 14.68
C THR A 171 11.84 14.64 14.22
N LEU A 172 11.57 14.37 12.95
CA LEU A 172 10.21 14.21 12.41
C LEU A 172 9.46 13.06 13.08
N LYS A 173 10.12 11.92 13.29
CA LYS A 173 9.57 10.77 14.02
C LYS A 173 9.12 11.18 15.43
N THR A 174 9.93 11.94 16.16
CA THR A 174 9.61 12.37 17.53
C THR A 174 8.33 13.21 17.54
N VAL A 175 8.16 14.14 16.61
CA VAL A 175 6.93 14.93 16.49
C VAL A 175 5.73 14.02 16.24
N SER A 176 5.80 13.14 15.25
CA SER A 176 4.71 12.23 14.92
C SER A 176 4.33 11.31 16.08
N TYR A 177 5.31 10.72 16.79
CA TYR A 177 5.06 9.85 17.92
C TYR A 177 4.47 10.58 19.11
N THR A 178 4.82 11.84 19.33
CA THR A 178 4.20 12.66 20.39
C THR A 178 2.70 12.77 20.21
N HIS A 179 2.24 12.97 18.98
CA HIS A 179 0.80 13.04 18.66
C HIS A 179 0.07 11.68 18.74
N LEU A 180 0.80 10.57 18.53
CA LEU A 180 0.25 9.21 18.61
C LEU A 180 0.19 8.66 20.03
N THR A 181 1.20 8.97 20.86
CA THR A 181 1.44 8.31 22.14
C THR A 181 1.13 9.17 23.36
N LEU A 182 0.79 10.44 23.18
CA LEU A 182 0.29 11.22 24.32
C LEU A 182 -0.93 10.52 24.88
N PRO A 183 -0.92 10.22 26.22
CA PRO A 183 -2.05 9.54 26.82
C PRO A 183 -3.29 10.37 26.58
N THR A 184 -4.20 9.81 25.82
CA THR A 184 -5.58 10.26 25.86
C THR A 184 -6.01 10.14 27.30
N LYS A 185 -5.93 11.26 28.01
CA LYS A 185 -6.41 11.47 29.38
C LYS A 185 -6.63 10.18 30.18
N CYS A 186 -5.69 9.85 31.07
CA CYS A 186 -6.06 9.13 32.28
C CYS A 186 -7.15 9.96 32.95
N GLY A 187 -8.40 9.58 32.78
CA GLY A 187 -9.51 10.02 33.61
C GLY A 187 -9.63 9.08 34.77
#